data_e51c736a974052487d4fe9f66d9c6814
#
_entry.id   e51c736a974052487d4fe9f66d9c6814
#
_cell.length_a   1.000
_cell.length_b   1.000
_cell.length_c   1.000
_cell.angle_alpha   90.00
_cell.angle_beta   90.00
_cell.angle_gamma   90.00
#
_symmetry.space_group_name_H-M   'P 1'
#
loop_
_entity.id
_entity.type
_entity.pdbx_description
1 polymer ?
#
loop_
_entity_poly.entity_id
_entity_poly.type
_entity_poly.pdbx_seq_one_letter_code
_entity_poly.pdbx_strand_id
1 'polypeptide(L)'
;MKANPNDQAIPPRIVYNKLLLDAFLAHRKIVSQWPPVVEQAECVIVQGLFPGGHNPSLIRFRGQLVMAYRFRHGDKWSQSRLAIAELDERFSVTSNQELAVHDENSSLEDPRLFEFQGELCMSYISYTFPTFRSCLVKYVELSKPDRWRASAPVEHPYIVRGAREKNHVPFPVGDRLHIIYRANPRQIIFTPGGSVELVTPALRWPYGEIRGGTTPMAYHGRLLKFFHSSLRNEMPPLPWRYYVGAMLMEPEPPFKMLAVSQRPILRGSEVGGDETRMHFKKNVLFLAGCVEKDGVFHLSIGINDSQSAIAKIKPEDLHFMQNHSTL
;
A
#
# COMPACT_ATOMS: atom_id res chain seq x y z
N MET A 1 61.92 17.96 -11.85
CA MET A 1 60.69 17.16 -12.17
C MET A 1 59.49 18.11 -12.03
N LYS A 2 58.85 18.41 -13.14
CA LYS A 2 57.60 19.26 -13.11
C LYS A 2 56.44 18.39 -12.75
N ALA A 3 55.69 18.75 -11.70
CA ALA A 3 54.44 18.05 -11.33
C ALA A 3 53.44 18.10 -12.47
N ASN A 4 52.83 16.96 -12.73
CA ASN A 4 51.79 16.84 -13.74
C ASN A 4 50.55 17.65 -13.35
N PRO A 5 50.07 18.61 -14.15
CA PRO A 5 48.93 19.45 -13.77
C PRO A 5 47.59 18.71 -13.69
N ASN A 6 47.56 17.39 -13.96
CA ASN A 6 46.34 16.56 -13.93
C ASN A 6 46.16 15.79 -12.60
N ASP A 7 47.05 15.92 -11.63
CA ASP A 7 46.84 15.35 -10.29
C ASP A 7 46.00 16.25 -9.38
N GLN A 8 44.83 16.63 -9.89
CA GLN A 8 43.82 17.18 -8.99
C GLN A 8 43.22 16.03 -8.19
N ALA A 9 43.57 15.95 -6.91
CA ALA A 9 42.98 15.06 -5.94
C ALA A 9 41.47 15.23 -5.97
N ILE A 10 40.75 14.16 -6.28
CA ILE A 10 39.26 14.15 -6.31
C ILE A 10 38.79 14.64 -4.93
N PRO A 11 37.91 15.65 -4.86
CA PRO A 11 37.45 16.18 -3.57
C PRO A 11 36.86 15.05 -2.70
N PRO A 12 37.16 15.02 -1.40
CA PRO A 12 36.70 13.95 -0.49
C PRO A 12 35.20 13.68 -0.56
N ARG A 13 34.43 14.73 -0.82
CA ARG A 13 32.96 14.64 -0.97
C ARG A 13 32.53 13.83 -2.20
N ILE A 14 33.30 13.87 -3.29
CA ILE A 14 32.99 13.08 -4.52
C ILE A 14 33.37 11.63 -4.30
N VAL A 15 34.47 11.34 -3.62
CA VAL A 15 34.88 9.99 -3.28
C VAL A 15 33.89 9.32 -2.33
N TYR A 16 33.43 10.04 -1.30
CA TYR A 16 32.44 9.56 -0.35
C TYR A 16 31.10 9.24 -1.03
N ASN A 17 30.61 10.12 -1.90
CA ASN A 17 29.39 9.90 -2.66
C ASN A 17 29.50 8.71 -3.61
N LYS A 18 30.68 8.49 -4.22
CA LYS A 18 30.91 7.34 -5.08
C LYS A 18 30.90 6.03 -4.29
N LEU A 19 31.58 5.97 -3.13
CA LEU A 19 31.56 4.79 -2.26
C LEU A 19 30.16 4.43 -1.76
N LEU A 20 29.37 5.43 -1.38
CA LEU A 20 27.98 5.23 -0.98
C LEU A 20 27.15 4.73 -2.15
N LEU A 21 27.35 5.27 -3.34
CA LEU A 21 26.67 4.83 -4.54
C LEU A 21 27.04 3.40 -4.90
N ASP A 22 28.31 3.04 -4.89
CA ASP A 22 28.79 1.69 -5.21
C ASP A 22 28.28 0.68 -4.18
N ALA A 23 28.30 1.00 -2.89
CA ALA A 23 27.72 0.18 -1.83
C ALA A 23 26.20 0.02 -2.00
N PHE A 24 25.50 1.08 -2.35
CA PHE A 24 24.06 1.06 -2.62
C PHE A 24 23.72 0.21 -3.86
N LEU A 25 24.50 0.35 -4.94
CA LEU A 25 24.32 -0.44 -6.17
C LEU A 25 24.63 -1.91 -5.94
N ALA A 26 25.67 -2.23 -5.18
CA ALA A 26 26.00 -3.60 -4.79
C ALA A 26 24.88 -4.24 -3.96
N HIS A 27 24.39 -3.52 -2.94
CA HIS A 27 23.27 -3.95 -2.12
C HIS A 27 22.01 -4.17 -2.98
N ARG A 28 21.70 -3.24 -3.88
CA ARG A 28 20.58 -3.38 -4.83
C ARG A 28 20.70 -4.61 -5.71
N LYS A 29 21.89 -4.89 -6.25
CA LYS A 29 22.13 -6.06 -7.08
C LYS A 29 21.85 -7.35 -6.30
N ILE A 30 22.33 -7.44 -5.07
CA ILE A 30 22.08 -8.57 -4.18
C ILE A 30 20.57 -8.74 -3.93
N VAL A 31 19.92 -7.68 -3.46
CA VAL A 31 18.49 -7.71 -3.13
C VAL A 31 17.61 -8.02 -4.36
N SER A 32 18.01 -7.56 -5.55
CA SER A 32 17.26 -7.81 -6.78
C SER A 32 17.40 -9.24 -7.31
N GLN A 33 18.42 -9.96 -6.87
CA GLN A 33 18.66 -11.35 -7.27
C GLN A 33 17.98 -12.37 -6.36
N TRP A 34 17.49 -11.94 -5.19
CA TRP A 34 16.79 -12.85 -4.29
C TRP A 34 15.40 -13.17 -4.86
N PRO A 35 15.07 -14.43 -5.03
CA PRO A 35 13.73 -14.82 -5.47
C PRO A 35 12.68 -14.39 -4.45
N PRO A 36 11.43 -14.12 -4.84
CA PRO A 36 10.33 -13.98 -3.91
C PRO A 36 10.14 -15.28 -3.15
N VAL A 37 9.48 -15.21 -1.99
CA VAL A 37 9.17 -16.43 -1.21
C VAL A 37 8.19 -17.31 -1.97
N VAL A 38 7.24 -16.67 -2.66
CA VAL A 38 6.27 -17.35 -3.54
C VAL A 38 6.86 -17.35 -4.96
N GLU A 39 7.30 -18.49 -5.44
CA GLU A 39 7.93 -18.62 -6.75
C GLU A 39 6.97 -18.30 -7.90
N GLN A 40 5.67 -18.60 -7.72
CA GLN A 40 4.61 -18.29 -8.67
C GLN A 40 3.34 -17.93 -7.93
N ALA A 41 3.21 -16.66 -7.53
CA ALA A 41 1.94 -16.19 -7.02
C ALA A 41 0.90 -16.17 -8.14
N GLU A 42 -0.18 -16.91 -7.96
CA GLU A 42 -1.31 -16.85 -8.88
C GLU A 42 -1.95 -15.46 -8.78
N CYS A 43 -1.82 -14.71 -9.87
CA CYS A 43 -2.34 -13.35 -9.98
C CYS A 43 -3.36 -13.28 -11.10
N VAL A 44 -4.62 -13.00 -10.77
CA VAL A 44 -5.72 -12.94 -11.73
C VAL A 44 -6.20 -11.49 -11.87
N ILE A 45 -6.18 -10.97 -13.09
CA ILE A 45 -6.72 -9.63 -13.39
C ILE A 45 -8.24 -9.63 -13.22
N VAL A 46 -8.73 -8.68 -12.46
CA VAL A 46 -10.17 -8.50 -12.23
C VAL A 46 -10.78 -7.85 -13.48
N GLN A 47 -11.68 -8.59 -14.14
CA GLN A 47 -12.42 -8.10 -15.30
C GLN A 47 -13.75 -7.46 -14.88
N GLY A 48 -14.33 -6.63 -15.74
CA GLY A 48 -15.63 -5.99 -15.49
C GLY A 48 -15.60 -4.70 -14.68
N LEU A 49 -14.40 -4.21 -14.30
CA LEU A 49 -14.22 -2.88 -13.71
C LEU A 49 -14.30 -1.78 -14.78
N PHE A 50 -14.48 -0.53 -14.37
CA PHE A 50 -14.39 0.59 -15.28
C PHE A 50 -13.00 0.64 -15.94
N PRO A 51 -12.89 1.12 -17.20
CA PRO A 51 -11.61 1.18 -17.91
C PRO A 51 -10.51 1.88 -17.09
N GLY A 52 -9.36 1.22 -16.97
CA GLY A 52 -8.24 1.71 -16.18
C GLY A 52 -8.49 1.68 -14.66
N GLY A 53 -9.42 0.88 -14.18
CA GLY A 53 -9.66 0.65 -12.76
C GLY A 53 -8.46 0.01 -12.07
N HIS A 54 -7.94 0.67 -11.02
CA HIS A 54 -6.73 0.23 -10.32
C HIS A 54 -6.73 0.64 -8.84
N ASN A 55 -5.71 0.20 -8.11
CA ASN A 55 -5.53 0.41 -6.68
C ASN A 55 -6.74 -0.05 -5.85
N PRO A 56 -7.11 -1.35 -6.00
CA PRO A 56 -8.29 -1.91 -5.36
C PRO A 56 -8.07 -2.13 -3.86
N SER A 57 -9.17 -2.02 -3.11
CA SER A 57 -9.30 -2.46 -1.73
C SER A 57 -10.46 -3.46 -1.65
N LEU A 58 -10.19 -4.68 -1.21
CA LEU A 58 -11.14 -5.78 -1.11
C LEU A 58 -11.45 -6.09 0.35
N ILE A 59 -12.71 -6.30 0.67
CA ILE A 59 -13.18 -6.75 1.98
C ILE A 59 -14.35 -7.73 1.82
N ARG A 60 -14.55 -8.60 2.81
CA ARG A 60 -15.80 -9.33 2.99
C ARG A 60 -16.63 -8.59 4.03
N PHE A 61 -17.77 -8.06 3.63
CA PHE A 61 -18.69 -7.34 4.49
C PHE A 61 -20.08 -7.99 4.46
N ARG A 62 -20.59 -8.39 5.61
CA ARG A 62 -21.88 -9.09 5.75
C ARG A 62 -22.05 -10.25 4.75
N GLY A 63 -20.98 -11.03 4.56
CA GLY A 63 -20.94 -12.17 3.64
C GLY A 63 -20.64 -11.85 2.17
N GLN A 64 -20.79 -10.60 1.73
CA GLN A 64 -20.55 -10.15 0.37
C GLN A 64 -19.09 -9.72 0.18
N LEU A 65 -18.46 -10.10 -0.95
CA LEU A 65 -17.18 -9.54 -1.38
C LEU A 65 -17.40 -8.18 -2.02
N VAL A 66 -16.77 -7.15 -1.45
CA VAL A 66 -16.89 -5.77 -1.91
C VAL A 66 -15.50 -5.23 -2.21
N MET A 67 -15.36 -4.58 -3.37
CA MET A 67 -14.11 -3.98 -3.83
C MET A 67 -14.33 -2.50 -4.15
N ALA A 68 -13.63 -1.61 -3.46
CA ALA A 68 -13.50 -0.21 -3.89
C ALA A 68 -12.21 -0.04 -4.69
N TYR A 69 -12.24 0.79 -5.70
CA TYR A 69 -11.07 1.06 -6.53
C TYR A 69 -11.17 2.46 -7.14
N ARG A 70 -10.04 2.98 -7.64
CA ARG A 70 -10.07 4.21 -8.42
C ARG A 70 -10.01 3.94 -9.91
N PHE A 71 -10.59 4.85 -10.69
CA PHE A 71 -10.51 4.84 -12.14
C PHE A 71 -10.37 6.27 -12.65
N ARG A 72 -9.99 6.41 -13.92
CA ARG A 72 -9.86 7.73 -14.55
C ARG A 72 -11.16 8.11 -15.24
N HIS A 73 -11.57 9.34 -15.04
CA HIS A 73 -12.72 9.90 -15.71
C HIS A 73 -12.26 10.69 -16.94
N GLY A 74 -12.55 10.15 -18.13
CA GLY A 74 -12.14 10.75 -19.41
C GLY A 74 -10.62 10.73 -19.65
N ASP A 75 -10.16 11.54 -20.59
CA ASP A 75 -8.74 11.60 -21.01
C ASP A 75 -7.84 12.39 -20.05
N LYS A 76 -8.40 12.97 -19.00
CA LYS A 76 -7.66 13.82 -18.08
C LYS A 76 -6.95 12.97 -17.02
N TRP A 77 -5.64 12.92 -17.06
CA TRP A 77 -4.77 12.31 -16.06
C TRP A 77 -5.01 12.82 -14.62
N SER A 78 -5.62 13.98 -14.51
CA SER A 78 -5.81 14.74 -13.28
C SER A 78 -7.10 14.44 -12.53
N GLN A 79 -8.02 13.66 -13.10
CA GLN A 79 -9.31 13.38 -12.47
C GLN A 79 -9.46 11.89 -12.21
N SER A 80 -9.17 11.49 -10.99
CA SER A 80 -9.43 10.16 -10.50
C SER A 80 -10.76 10.14 -9.73
N ARG A 81 -11.58 9.14 -10.00
CA ARG A 81 -12.87 8.88 -9.34
C ARG A 81 -12.82 7.56 -8.62
N LEU A 82 -13.73 7.36 -7.69
CA LEU A 82 -13.88 6.12 -6.95
C LEU A 82 -15.06 5.32 -7.49
N ALA A 83 -14.89 4.02 -7.50
CA ALA A 83 -15.94 3.07 -7.85
C ALA A 83 -15.99 1.95 -6.81
N ILE A 84 -17.12 1.28 -6.77
CA ILE A 84 -17.36 0.13 -5.92
C ILE A 84 -17.96 -0.99 -6.76
N ALA A 85 -17.43 -2.19 -6.59
CA ALA A 85 -17.88 -3.40 -7.23
C ALA A 85 -18.22 -4.48 -6.20
N GLU A 86 -19.20 -5.30 -6.49
CA GLU A 86 -19.45 -6.55 -5.79
C GLU A 86 -18.89 -7.70 -6.60
N LEU A 87 -18.36 -8.68 -5.91
CA LEU A 87 -17.78 -9.86 -6.54
C LEU A 87 -18.44 -11.12 -6.01
N ASP A 88 -18.48 -12.14 -6.86
CA ASP A 88 -18.83 -13.49 -6.45
C ASP A 88 -17.65 -14.20 -5.74
N GLU A 89 -17.88 -15.42 -5.31
CA GLU A 89 -16.86 -16.23 -4.63
C GLU A 89 -15.68 -16.66 -5.55
N ARG A 90 -15.77 -16.40 -6.84
CA ARG A 90 -14.69 -16.60 -7.83
C ARG A 90 -13.95 -15.30 -8.13
N PHE A 91 -14.29 -14.21 -7.40
CA PHE A 91 -13.79 -12.86 -7.63
C PHE A 91 -14.17 -12.26 -8.98
N SER A 92 -15.26 -12.76 -9.61
CA SER A 92 -15.85 -12.15 -10.79
C SER A 92 -16.78 -11.01 -10.38
N VAL A 93 -16.75 -9.91 -11.11
CA VAL A 93 -17.58 -8.74 -10.84
C VAL A 93 -19.05 -9.06 -11.17
N THR A 94 -19.92 -8.93 -10.19
CA THR A 94 -21.38 -9.12 -10.32
C THR A 94 -22.13 -7.81 -10.42
N SER A 95 -21.61 -6.75 -9.78
CA SER A 95 -22.11 -5.39 -9.96
C SER A 95 -20.96 -4.40 -9.90
N ASN A 96 -21.09 -3.26 -10.57
CA ASN A 96 -20.07 -2.23 -10.62
C ASN A 96 -20.71 -0.86 -10.82
N GLN A 97 -20.35 0.11 -9.96
CA GLN A 97 -20.89 1.47 -10.06
C GLN A 97 -19.84 2.53 -9.68
N GLU A 98 -19.92 3.70 -10.27
CA GLU A 98 -19.22 4.87 -9.78
C GLU A 98 -19.82 5.27 -8.42
N LEU A 99 -18.94 5.52 -7.46
CA LEU A 99 -19.33 5.98 -6.13
C LEU A 99 -19.30 7.51 -6.10
N ALA A 100 -20.49 8.11 -6.01
CA ALA A 100 -20.61 9.55 -5.87
C ALA A 100 -20.17 9.97 -4.47
N VAL A 101 -18.96 10.51 -4.37
CA VAL A 101 -18.43 11.13 -3.15
C VAL A 101 -18.48 12.63 -3.34
N HIS A 102 -19.25 13.32 -2.51
CA HIS A 102 -19.38 14.78 -2.55
C HIS A 102 -18.15 15.44 -1.91
N ASP A 103 -17.04 15.45 -2.61
CA ASP A 103 -15.78 16.07 -2.19
C ASP A 103 -15.54 17.36 -2.99
N GLU A 104 -14.99 18.37 -2.33
CA GLU A 104 -14.62 19.64 -2.94
C GLU A 104 -13.44 19.52 -3.93
N ASN A 105 -12.64 18.47 -3.77
CA ASN A 105 -11.48 18.22 -4.60
C ASN A 105 -11.81 17.43 -5.85
N SER A 106 -11.03 17.65 -6.88
CA SER A 106 -11.26 17.07 -8.20
C SER A 106 -10.71 15.67 -8.40
N SER A 107 -9.87 15.20 -7.48
CA SER A 107 -9.21 13.89 -7.62
C SER A 107 -9.26 13.10 -6.32
N LEU A 108 -9.78 11.87 -6.43
CA LEU A 108 -9.94 10.92 -5.33
C LEU A 108 -9.13 9.66 -5.63
N GLU A 109 -8.26 9.25 -4.70
CA GLU A 109 -7.32 8.16 -4.92
C GLU A 109 -7.29 7.15 -3.78
N ASP A 110 -6.81 5.96 -4.08
CA ASP A 110 -6.31 4.95 -3.16
C ASP A 110 -7.31 4.57 -2.05
N PRO A 111 -8.54 4.13 -2.42
CA PRO A 111 -9.57 3.77 -1.45
C PRO A 111 -9.11 2.60 -0.58
N ARG A 112 -9.53 2.61 0.70
CA ARG A 112 -9.31 1.53 1.66
C ARG A 112 -10.60 1.23 2.39
N LEU A 113 -11.16 0.06 2.14
CA LEU A 113 -12.35 -0.43 2.83
C LEU A 113 -11.97 -1.01 4.20
N PHE A 114 -12.80 -0.75 5.19
CA PHE A 114 -12.72 -1.34 6.51
C PHE A 114 -14.10 -1.37 7.16
N GLU A 115 -14.32 -2.30 8.06
CA GLU A 115 -15.53 -2.34 8.87
C GLU A 115 -15.27 -1.62 10.19
N PHE A 116 -16.17 -0.74 10.59
CA PHE A 116 -16.11 -0.07 11.88
C PHE A 116 -17.51 0.10 12.46
N GLN A 117 -17.70 -0.35 13.71
CA GLN A 117 -18.98 -0.34 14.43
C GLN A 117 -20.14 -1.00 13.65
N GLY A 118 -19.82 -2.08 12.91
CA GLY A 118 -20.79 -2.83 12.10
C GLY A 118 -21.16 -2.18 10.76
N GLU A 119 -20.57 -1.04 10.43
CA GLU A 119 -20.79 -0.35 9.15
C GLU A 119 -19.56 -0.46 8.25
N LEU A 120 -19.81 -0.49 6.93
CA LEU A 120 -18.74 -0.44 5.94
C LEU A 120 -18.26 1.00 5.78
N CYS A 121 -16.99 1.20 6.02
CA CYS A 121 -16.33 2.50 5.88
C CYS A 121 -15.27 2.46 4.79
N MET A 122 -14.94 3.62 4.26
CA MET A 122 -13.87 3.79 3.29
C MET A 122 -13.04 5.03 3.62
N SER A 123 -11.73 4.88 3.68
CA SER A 123 -10.80 6.00 3.62
C SER A 123 -10.28 6.17 2.20
N TYR A 124 -10.00 7.40 1.80
CA TYR A 124 -9.45 7.73 0.49
C TYR A 124 -8.59 9.00 0.57
N ILE A 125 -7.81 9.25 -0.45
CA ILE A 125 -6.98 10.45 -0.58
C ILE A 125 -7.74 11.44 -1.47
N SER A 126 -7.88 12.67 -0.96
CA SER A 126 -8.51 13.80 -1.66
C SER A 126 -7.47 14.87 -1.93
N TYR A 127 -7.39 15.36 -3.17
CA TYR A 127 -6.50 16.48 -3.53
C TYR A 127 -6.99 17.24 -4.75
N THR A 128 -6.51 18.48 -4.87
CA THR A 128 -6.77 19.34 -6.05
C THR A 128 -5.58 19.31 -7.00
N PHE A 129 -5.83 18.93 -8.25
CA PHE A 129 -4.83 19.00 -9.31
C PHE A 129 -4.73 20.43 -9.87
N PRO A 130 -3.55 20.94 -10.27
CA PRO A 130 -2.24 20.28 -10.30
C PRO A 130 -1.38 20.49 -9.05
N THR A 131 -1.93 21.07 -8.01
CA THR A 131 -1.11 21.59 -6.91
C THR A 131 -0.52 20.54 -6.01
N PHE A 132 -0.97 19.29 -5.97
CA PHE A 132 -0.47 18.18 -5.12
C PHE A 132 0.07 18.58 -3.72
N ARG A 133 -0.14 19.85 -3.32
CA ARG A 133 0.49 20.43 -2.13
C ARG A 133 -0.13 19.92 -0.85
N SER A 134 -1.38 19.55 -0.92
CA SER A 134 -2.06 18.92 0.22
C SER A 134 -2.86 17.72 -0.29
N CYS A 135 -2.42 16.51 0.08
CA CYS A 135 -3.23 15.31 -0.05
C CYS A 135 -3.87 15.07 1.32
N LEU A 136 -5.18 15.12 1.39
CA LEU A 136 -5.93 14.91 2.63
C LEU A 136 -6.49 13.50 2.65
N VAL A 137 -6.39 12.81 3.79
CA VAL A 137 -7.10 11.54 3.99
C VAL A 137 -8.47 11.85 4.55
N LYS A 138 -9.51 11.40 3.85
CA LYS A 138 -10.91 11.57 4.26
C LYS A 138 -11.59 10.21 4.44
N TYR A 139 -12.67 10.18 5.16
CA TYR A 139 -13.48 9.00 5.47
C TYR A 139 -14.93 9.22 5.08
N VAL A 140 -15.56 8.15 4.64
CA VAL A 140 -17.01 8.07 4.40
C VAL A 140 -17.54 6.75 4.93
N GLU A 141 -18.78 6.76 5.38
CA GLU A 141 -19.56 5.55 5.59
C GLU A 141 -20.25 5.17 4.27
N LEU A 142 -20.33 3.88 4.01
CA LEU A 142 -20.95 3.32 2.81
C LEU A 142 -22.24 2.60 3.19
N SER A 143 -23.32 2.93 2.51
CA SER A 143 -24.62 2.28 2.67
C SER A 143 -25.14 1.78 1.33
N LYS A 144 -25.99 0.76 1.36
CA LYS A 144 -26.59 0.17 0.13
C LYS A 144 -28.07 -0.05 0.31
N PRO A 145 -28.92 0.99 0.28
CA PRO A 145 -30.38 0.78 0.27
C PRO A 145 -30.85 0.11 -1.02
N ASP A 146 -30.46 0.60 -2.17
CA ASP A 146 -30.70 0.12 -3.54
C ASP A 146 -29.39 0.01 -4.32
N ARG A 147 -28.54 0.98 -4.14
CA ARG A 147 -27.18 1.09 -4.67
C ARG A 147 -26.24 1.65 -3.63
N TRP A 148 -24.94 1.51 -3.82
CA TRP A 148 -23.94 2.05 -2.92
C TRP A 148 -23.96 3.57 -2.92
N ARG A 149 -23.93 4.14 -1.71
CA ARG A 149 -23.88 5.58 -1.45
C ARG A 149 -22.82 5.87 -0.40
N ALA A 150 -22.15 7.00 -0.54
CA ALA A 150 -21.21 7.51 0.45
C ALA A 150 -21.85 8.60 1.28
N SER A 151 -21.57 8.64 2.57
CA SER A 151 -21.90 9.77 3.45
C SER A 151 -21.13 11.03 3.07
N ALA A 152 -21.40 12.14 3.73
CA ALA A 152 -20.54 13.32 3.66
C ALA A 152 -19.11 12.96 4.13
N PRO A 153 -18.07 13.44 3.43
CA PRO A 153 -16.68 13.16 3.83
C PRO A 153 -16.32 13.83 5.15
N VAL A 154 -15.62 13.08 6.00
CA VAL A 154 -15.03 13.58 7.24
C VAL A 154 -13.51 13.55 7.11
N GLU A 155 -12.86 14.67 7.44
CA GLU A 155 -11.40 14.73 7.46
C GLU A 155 -10.84 13.88 8.61
N HIS A 156 -9.69 13.27 8.36
CA HIS A 156 -8.96 12.57 9.40
C HIS A 156 -8.53 13.55 10.52
N PRO A 157 -8.78 13.24 11.80
CA PRO A 157 -8.53 14.18 12.90
C PRO A 157 -7.04 14.52 13.11
N TYR A 158 -6.13 13.75 12.52
CA TYR A 158 -4.66 13.91 12.68
C TYR A 158 -3.96 14.38 11.40
N ILE A 159 -4.66 15.12 10.56
CA ILE A 159 -4.09 15.66 9.32
C ILE A 159 -3.04 16.72 9.64
N VAL A 160 -1.86 16.54 9.08
CA VAL A 160 -0.86 17.60 8.98
C VAL A 160 -1.14 18.41 7.72
N ARG A 161 -1.86 19.53 7.86
CA ARG A 161 -2.19 20.41 6.72
C ARG A 161 -0.89 20.85 6.02
N GLY A 162 -0.88 20.72 4.68
CA GLY A 162 0.28 21.03 3.85
C GLY A 162 1.26 19.87 3.64
N ALA A 163 1.09 18.74 4.33
CA ALA A 163 1.82 17.51 4.05
C ALA A 163 1.15 16.68 2.97
N ARG A 164 1.91 15.76 2.38
CA ARG A 164 1.36 14.73 1.48
C ARG A 164 0.99 13.51 2.32
N GLU A 165 -0.22 13.53 2.84
CA GLU A 165 -0.77 12.46 3.65
C GLU A 165 -1.20 11.30 2.74
N LYS A 166 -0.43 10.22 2.73
CA LYS A 166 -0.70 9.02 1.92
C LYS A 166 -0.43 7.74 2.69
N ASN A 167 -1.11 6.67 2.25
CA ASN A 167 -0.88 5.31 2.76
C ASN A 167 -1.24 5.09 4.25
N HIS A 168 -2.08 5.93 4.82
CA HIS A 168 -2.65 5.66 6.13
C HIS A 168 -3.53 4.41 6.06
N VAL A 169 -3.50 3.60 7.10
CA VAL A 169 -4.30 2.37 7.16
C VAL A 169 -5.22 2.44 8.35
N PRO A 170 -6.54 2.52 8.13
CA PRO A 170 -7.53 2.37 9.20
C PRO A 170 -7.37 1.02 9.87
N PHE A 171 -7.43 1.03 11.20
CA PHE A 171 -7.19 -0.13 12.03
C PHE A 171 -8.18 -0.16 13.20
N PRO A 172 -9.39 -0.67 12.99
CA PRO A 172 -10.39 -0.85 14.03
C PRO A 172 -9.96 -1.91 15.06
N VAL A 173 -10.09 -1.58 16.35
CA VAL A 173 -9.91 -2.53 17.47
C VAL A 173 -11.02 -2.28 18.48
N GLY A 174 -11.95 -3.21 18.59
CA GLY A 174 -13.18 -3.02 19.36
C GLY A 174 -13.99 -1.83 18.85
N ASP A 175 -14.33 -0.92 19.74
CA ASP A 175 -15.05 0.32 19.45
C ASP A 175 -14.17 1.51 19.04
N ARG A 176 -12.86 1.26 18.85
CA ARG A 176 -11.87 2.31 18.58
C ARG A 176 -11.27 2.18 17.20
N LEU A 177 -11.22 3.31 16.47
CA LEU A 177 -10.54 3.40 15.19
C LEU A 177 -9.12 3.94 15.40
N HIS A 178 -8.13 3.07 15.27
CA HIS A 178 -6.72 3.46 15.19
C HIS A 178 -6.31 3.69 13.74
N ILE A 179 -5.21 4.40 13.54
CA ILE A 179 -4.66 4.66 12.21
C ILE A 179 -3.18 4.32 12.22
N ILE A 180 -2.77 3.36 11.42
CA ILE A 180 -1.35 3.15 11.14
C ILE A 180 -0.92 4.26 10.17
N TYR A 181 -0.29 5.28 10.74
CA TYR A 181 0.17 6.47 10.01
C TYR A 181 1.45 6.19 9.25
N ARG A 182 2.37 5.48 9.91
CA ARG A 182 3.69 5.12 9.36
C ARG A 182 4.12 3.76 9.89
N ALA A 183 4.84 2.99 9.09
CA ALA A 183 5.41 1.72 9.52
C ALA A 183 6.95 1.73 9.58
N ASN A 184 7.62 2.70 8.93
CA ASN A 184 9.08 2.75 8.77
C ASN A 184 9.53 4.21 8.63
N PRO A 185 10.66 4.68 9.19
CA PRO A 185 11.63 3.95 10.01
C PRO A 185 11.19 3.66 11.45
N ARG A 186 10.09 4.24 11.89
CA ARG A 186 9.40 3.93 13.14
C ARG A 186 7.93 3.68 12.83
N GLN A 187 7.34 2.71 13.51
CA GLN A 187 5.91 2.52 13.44
C GLN A 187 5.22 3.62 14.27
N ILE A 188 4.27 4.29 13.65
CA ILE A 188 3.47 5.34 14.27
C ILE A 188 2.02 4.96 14.10
N ILE A 189 1.31 4.81 15.21
CA ILE A 189 -0.13 4.53 15.23
C ILE A 189 -0.82 5.62 16.04
N PHE A 190 -1.76 6.30 15.43
CA PHE A 190 -2.65 7.22 16.12
C PHE A 190 -3.80 6.45 16.75
N THR A 191 -4.15 6.82 17.98
CA THR A 191 -5.26 6.25 18.73
C THR A 191 -6.38 7.27 18.89
N PRO A 192 -7.64 6.84 19.09
CA PRO A 192 -8.75 7.75 19.35
C PRO A 192 -8.52 8.59 20.60
N GLY A 193 -8.96 9.86 20.55
CA GLY A 193 -8.77 10.81 21.66
C GLY A 193 -7.53 11.69 21.55
N GLY A 194 -6.78 11.56 20.47
CA GLY A 194 -6.06 12.67 19.84
C GLY A 194 -4.66 12.99 20.32
N SER A 195 -3.94 12.18 21.07
CA SER A 195 -2.57 12.58 21.42
C SER A 195 -1.59 11.45 21.63
N VAL A 196 -1.96 10.22 21.47
CA VAL A 196 -1.01 9.13 21.73
C VAL A 196 -0.53 8.55 20.43
N GLU A 197 0.59 9.02 20.04
CA GLU A 197 1.46 8.41 19.10
C GLU A 197 2.09 7.17 19.75
N LEU A 198 1.62 5.99 19.38
CA LEU A 198 2.30 4.76 19.73
C LEU A 198 3.50 4.59 18.81
N VAL A 199 4.68 4.95 19.30
CA VAL A 199 5.90 4.86 18.53
C VAL A 199 6.69 3.62 18.96
N THR A 200 6.85 2.71 18.03
CA THR A 200 7.70 1.53 18.25
C THR A 200 8.80 1.45 17.20
N PRO A 201 9.97 0.88 17.51
CA PRO A 201 11.00 0.63 16.50
C PRO A 201 10.43 -0.25 15.39
N ALA A 202 10.66 0.15 14.14
CA ALA A 202 10.35 -0.72 13.01
C ALA A 202 11.41 -1.79 12.84
N LEU A 203 10.99 -2.98 12.41
CA LEU A 203 11.91 -4.03 12.01
C LEU A 203 12.59 -3.68 10.68
N ARG A 204 13.79 -4.23 10.50
CA ARG A 204 14.55 -4.00 9.27
C ARG A 204 13.85 -4.67 8.09
N TRP A 205 13.48 -3.87 7.09
CA TRP A 205 12.97 -4.33 5.80
C TRP A 205 13.88 -3.81 4.69
N PRO A 206 14.70 -4.67 4.06
CA PRO A 206 15.73 -4.21 3.12
C PRO A 206 15.20 -3.84 1.73
N TYR A 207 13.89 -4.03 1.48
CA TYR A 207 13.27 -3.83 0.18
C TYR A 207 12.54 -2.47 0.06
N GLY A 208 13.07 -1.46 0.72
CA GLY A 208 12.59 -0.09 0.63
C GLY A 208 11.63 0.34 1.75
N GLU A 209 11.00 1.49 1.57
CA GLU A 209 10.09 2.07 2.54
C GLU A 209 8.77 1.28 2.59
N ILE A 210 8.38 0.81 3.77
CA ILE A 210 7.09 0.16 4.01
C ILE A 210 5.99 1.21 3.96
N ARG A 211 4.96 0.95 3.15
CA ARG A 211 3.85 1.86 2.91
C ARG A 211 2.52 1.16 2.98
N GLY A 212 1.54 1.80 3.57
CA GLY A 212 0.15 1.36 3.56
C GLY A 212 -0.05 -0.13 3.78
N GLY A 213 -0.81 -0.75 2.91
CA GLY A 213 -1.14 -2.17 2.94
C GLY A 213 -2.56 -2.42 3.43
N THR A 214 -2.84 -3.63 3.87
CA THR A 214 -4.15 -4.06 4.36
C THR A 214 -4.41 -3.57 5.78
N THR A 215 -5.66 -3.44 6.17
CA THR A 215 -6.04 -3.44 7.58
C THR A 215 -5.48 -4.71 8.25
N PRO A 216 -4.87 -4.61 9.45
CA PRO A 216 -4.46 -5.78 10.21
C PRO A 216 -5.64 -6.71 10.49
N MET A 217 -5.39 -8.02 10.41
CA MET A 217 -6.38 -9.07 10.67
C MET A 217 -5.87 -10.03 11.74
N ALA A 218 -6.77 -10.67 12.49
CA ALA A 218 -6.40 -11.67 13.48
C ALA A 218 -5.72 -12.89 12.81
N TYR A 219 -4.61 -13.34 13.35
CA TYR A 219 -3.84 -14.46 12.84
C TYR A 219 -3.03 -15.12 13.94
N HIS A 220 -3.41 -16.35 14.36
CA HIS A 220 -2.72 -17.14 15.40
C HIS A 220 -2.39 -16.34 16.68
N GLY A 221 -3.39 -15.63 17.23
CA GLY A 221 -3.23 -14.82 18.44
C GLY A 221 -2.41 -13.53 18.27
N ARG A 222 -2.12 -13.14 17.04
CA ARG A 222 -1.43 -11.90 16.64
C ARG A 222 -2.25 -11.17 15.59
N LEU A 223 -1.72 -10.06 15.11
CA LEU A 223 -2.26 -9.35 13.97
C LEU A 223 -1.33 -9.54 12.77
N LEU A 224 -1.89 -10.00 11.66
CA LEU A 224 -1.22 -10.09 10.37
C LEU A 224 -1.61 -8.90 9.52
N LYS A 225 -0.63 -8.26 8.90
CA LYS A 225 -0.82 -7.18 7.94
C LYS A 225 0.07 -7.40 6.73
N PHE A 226 -0.51 -7.32 5.54
CA PHE A 226 0.26 -7.22 4.31
C PHE A 226 0.54 -5.75 3.98
N PHE A 227 1.69 -5.47 3.38
CA PHE A 227 2.09 -4.12 3.01
C PHE A 227 2.77 -4.11 1.65
N HIS A 228 2.76 -2.97 0.99
CA HIS A 228 3.66 -2.75 -0.12
C HIS A 228 4.84 -1.88 0.32
N SER A 229 5.97 -2.03 -0.36
CA SER A 229 7.13 -1.20 -0.17
C SER A 229 7.67 -0.70 -1.51
N SER A 230 8.35 0.40 -1.49
CA SER A 230 9.00 0.94 -2.67
C SER A 230 10.44 1.30 -2.40
N LEU A 231 11.33 0.72 -3.20
CA LEU A 231 12.73 1.13 -3.24
C LEU A 231 12.87 2.20 -4.31
N ARG A 232 12.98 3.44 -3.87
CA ARG A 232 13.24 4.57 -4.76
C ARG A 232 14.67 4.51 -5.26
N ASN A 233 14.81 4.79 -6.52
CA ASN A 233 16.10 5.08 -7.08
C ASN A 233 16.31 6.59 -7.05
N GLU A 234 17.30 7.04 -6.32
CA GLU A 234 17.65 8.46 -6.27
C GLU A 234 18.28 8.96 -7.56
N MET A 235 18.69 8.02 -8.43
CA MET A 235 19.30 8.34 -9.73
C MET A 235 18.38 7.94 -10.90
N PRO A 236 17.81 8.89 -11.63
CA PRO A 236 17.20 8.60 -12.93
C PRO A 236 18.26 8.01 -13.90
N PRO A 237 17.89 7.07 -14.81
CA PRO A 237 16.54 6.69 -15.23
C PRO A 237 16.06 5.35 -14.65
N LEU A 238 16.64 4.86 -13.57
CA LEU A 238 16.29 3.52 -13.09
C LEU A 238 14.85 3.48 -12.51
N PRO A 239 14.02 2.51 -12.92
CA PRO A 239 12.63 2.44 -12.48
C PRO A 239 12.54 2.14 -10.97
N TRP A 240 11.52 2.66 -10.32
CA TRP A 240 11.17 2.29 -8.97
C TRP A 240 10.87 0.80 -8.90
N ARG A 241 11.19 0.18 -7.79
CA ARG A 241 10.88 -1.22 -7.53
C ARG A 241 9.89 -1.31 -6.40
N TYR A 242 8.84 -2.07 -6.62
CA TYR A 242 7.81 -2.32 -5.64
C TYR A 242 7.80 -3.77 -5.22
N TYR A 243 7.48 -3.96 -3.96
CA TYR A 243 7.40 -5.27 -3.33
C TYR A 243 6.18 -5.35 -2.43
N VAL A 244 5.67 -6.54 -2.24
CA VAL A 244 4.69 -6.87 -1.20
C VAL A 244 5.38 -7.73 -0.15
N GLY A 245 5.13 -7.42 1.11
CA GLY A 245 5.56 -8.20 2.26
C GLY A 245 4.45 -8.35 3.28
N ALA A 246 4.71 -9.11 4.33
CA ALA A 246 3.82 -9.28 5.46
C ALA A 246 4.53 -8.92 6.78
N MET A 247 3.75 -8.48 7.77
CA MET A 247 4.23 -8.25 9.12
C MET A 247 3.27 -8.84 10.15
N LEU A 248 3.83 -9.29 11.27
CA LEU A 248 3.09 -9.64 12.46
C LEU A 248 3.21 -8.53 13.50
N MET A 249 2.11 -8.23 14.17
CA MET A 249 2.03 -7.22 15.21
C MET A 249 1.42 -7.81 16.48
N GLU A 250 1.69 -7.20 17.63
CA GLU A 250 0.96 -7.48 18.86
C GLU A 250 -0.52 -7.17 18.68
N PRO A 251 -1.43 -7.98 19.28
CA PRO A 251 -2.86 -7.74 19.20
C PRO A 251 -3.31 -6.56 20.08
N GLU A 252 -2.51 -6.20 21.07
CA GLU A 252 -2.80 -5.16 22.05
C GLU A 252 -1.86 -3.96 21.89
N PRO A 253 -2.27 -2.77 22.33
CA PRO A 253 -1.39 -1.60 22.36
C PRO A 253 -0.08 -1.90 23.11
N PRO A 254 1.06 -1.45 22.62
CA PRO A 254 1.26 -0.48 21.54
C PRO A 254 1.28 -1.06 20.12
N PHE A 255 0.73 -2.27 19.89
CA PHE A 255 0.68 -2.94 18.57
C PHE A 255 2.06 -3.08 17.93
N LYS A 256 3.04 -3.42 18.76
CA LYS A 256 4.44 -3.50 18.35
C LYS A 256 4.60 -4.47 17.17
N MET A 257 5.40 -4.08 16.20
CA MET A 257 5.80 -4.97 15.10
C MET A 257 6.69 -6.09 15.65
N LEU A 258 6.26 -7.35 15.52
CA LEU A 258 6.93 -8.53 16.03
C LEU A 258 7.84 -9.19 15.00
N ALA A 259 7.40 -9.24 13.76
CA ALA A 259 8.14 -9.88 12.68
C ALA A 259 7.76 -9.27 11.34
N VAL A 260 8.66 -9.34 10.37
CA VAL A 260 8.39 -9.08 8.95
C VAL A 260 8.78 -10.30 8.13
N SER A 261 8.17 -10.48 6.97
CA SER A 261 8.55 -11.55 6.05
C SER A 261 10.04 -11.44 5.68
N GLN A 262 10.72 -12.58 5.59
CA GLN A 262 12.16 -12.64 5.28
C GLN A 262 12.47 -12.09 3.89
N ARG A 263 11.53 -12.30 2.96
CA ARG A 263 11.63 -11.93 1.55
C ARG A 263 10.33 -11.32 1.08
N PRO A 264 10.34 -10.58 -0.04
CA PRO A 264 9.11 -10.16 -0.68
C PRO A 264 8.25 -11.36 -1.08
N ILE A 265 6.96 -11.25 -0.84
CA ILE A 265 5.97 -12.22 -1.28
C ILE A 265 5.70 -12.04 -2.78
N LEU A 266 5.63 -10.78 -3.23
CA LEU A 266 5.44 -10.41 -4.63
C LEU A 266 6.44 -9.31 -5.02
N ARG A 267 6.83 -9.32 -6.30
CA ARG A 267 7.59 -8.23 -6.94
C ARG A 267 6.77 -7.64 -8.08
N GLY A 268 6.83 -6.32 -8.24
CA GLY A 268 6.15 -5.65 -9.34
C GLY A 268 6.56 -6.13 -10.73
N SER A 269 7.81 -6.58 -10.90
CA SER A 269 8.31 -7.13 -12.17
C SER A 269 7.78 -8.51 -12.54
N GLU A 270 7.16 -9.21 -11.60
CA GLU A 270 6.68 -10.60 -11.78
C GLU A 270 5.17 -10.64 -12.03
N VAL A 271 4.48 -9.62 -11.59
CA VAL A 271 3.04 -9.47 -11.80
C VAL A 271 2.84 -8.74 -13.13
N GLY A 272 2.63 -9.45 -14.20
CA GLY A 272 2.42 -8.87 -15.53
C GLY A 272 1.50 -7.66 -15.54
N GLY A 273 1.48 -6.90 -16.60
CA GLY A 273 0.63 -5.72 -16.75
C GLY A 273 0.89 -5.06 -18.10
N ASP A 274 -0.09 -4.33 -18.61
CA ASP A 274 0.08 -3.60 -19.86
C ASP A 274 1.19 -2.56 -19.71
N GLU A 275 2.32 -2.81 -20.37
CA GLU A 275 3.49 -1.94 -20.35
C GLU A 275 3.27 -0.60 -21.08
N THR A 276 2.16 -0.45 -21.80
CA THR A 276 2.01 0.60 -22.81
C THR A 276 1.67 1.98 -22.24
N ARG A 277 1.24 2.10 -20.99
CA ARG A 277 0.63 3.34 -20.51
C ARG A 277 1.51 4.30 -19.71
N MET A 278 2.62 3.86 -19.11
CA MET A 278 3.55 4.76 -18.39
C MET A 278 4.99 4.25 -18.36
N HIS A 279 5.84 4.73 -19.24
CA HIS A 279 7.26 4.33 -19.34
C HIS A 279 8.10 4.55 -18.07
N PHE A 280 7.69 5.42 -17.15
CA PHE A 280 8.46 5.78 -15.95
C PHE A 280 7.93 5.15 -14.65
N LYS A 281 6.75 4.52 -14.65
CA LYS A 281 6.18 3.84 -13.47
C LYS A 281 5.96 2.34 -13.74
N LYS A 282 6.98 1.68 -14.25
CA LYS A 282 6.95 0.23 -14.39
C LYS A 282 7.07 -0.43 -13.03
N ASN A 283 6.41 -1.59 -12.90
CA ASN A 283 6.50 -2.47 -11.73
C ASN A 283 5.89 -1.90 -10.44
N VAL A 284 4.92 -0.98 -10.54
CA VAL A 284 4.20 -0.48 -9.38
C VAL A 284 3.25 -1.56 -8.85
N LEU A 285 3.33 -1.81 -7.55
CA LEU A 285 2.33 -2.58 -6.81
C LEU A 285 1.72 -1.69 -5.73
N PHE A 286 0.40 -1.61 -5.73
CA PHE A 286 -0.36 -1.01 -4.65
C PHE A 286 -1.18 -2.10 -3.96
N LEU A 287 -1.22 -2.10 -2.63
CA LEU A 287 -1.94 -3.07 -1.84
C LEU A 287 -2.82 -2.37 -0.81
N ALA A 288 -4.11 -2.71 -0.75
CA ALA A 288 -5.02 -2.11 0.21
C ALA A 288 -6.04 -3.06 0.84
N GLY A 289 -6.31 -4.22 0.27
CA GLY A 289 -7.30 -5.15 0.78
C GLY A 289 -6.82 -6.59 0.80
N CYS A 290 -7.38 -7.37 1.74
CA CYS A 290 -7.17 -8.81 1.86
C CYS A 290 -8.44 -9.47 2.38
N VAL A 291 -8.77 -10.62 1.83
CA VAL A 291 -9.75 -11.54 2.40
C VAL A 291 -9.14 -12.93 2.50
N GLU A 292 -9.42 -13.61 3.59
CA GLU A 292 -9.12 -15.03 3.72
C GLU A 292 -10.31 -15.83 3.19
N LYS A 293 -10.02 -16.83 2.39
CA LYS A 293 -11.00 -17.78 1.89
C LYS A 293 -10.36 -19.16 1.75
N ASP A 294 -10.99 -20.16 2.33
CA ASP A 294 -10.53 -21.55 2.29
C ASP A 294 -9.06 -21.72 2.75
N GLY A 295 -8.65 -20.95 3.76
CA GLY A 295 -7.29 -20.96 4.29
C GLY A 295 -6.25 -20.26 3.40
N VAL A 296 -6.66 -19.53 2.35
CA VAL A 296 -5.78 -18.79 1.43
C VAL A 296 -6.07 -17.30 1.53
N PHE A 297 -5.03 -16.48 1.58
CA PHE A 297 -5.14 -15.02 1.52
C PHE A 297 -5.28 -14.55 0.08
N HIS A 298 -6.32 -13.77 -0.18
CA HIS A 298 -6.58 -13.15 -1.47
C HIS A 298 -6.33 -11.64 -1.34
N LEU A 299 -5.20 -11.19 -1.87
CA LEU A 299 -4.77 -9.80 -1.80
C LEU A 299 -5.29 -9.03 -3.02
N SER A 300 -5.97 -7.91 -2.79
CA SER A 300 -6.29 -7.01 -3.89
C SER A 300 -5.10 -6.09 -4.18
N ILE A 301 -4.58 -6.15 -5.39
CA ILE A 301 -3.40 -5.41 -5.81
C ILE A 301 -3.66 -4.54 -7.04
N GLY A 302 -3.16 -3.32 -7.01
CA GLY A 302 -3.07 -2.44 -8.17
C GLY A 302 -1.74 -2.66 -8.89
N ILE A 303 -1.79 -2.79 -10.20
CA ILE A 303 -0.63 -3.04 -11.05
C ILE A 303 -0.42 -1.84 -11.97
N ASN A 304 0.77 -1.25 -11.92
CA ASN A 304 1.21 -0.17 -12.83
C ASN A 304 0.27 1.05 -12.90
N ASP A 305 -0.49 1.34 -11.81
CA ASP A 305 -1.53 2.37 -11.80
C ASP A 305 -2.53 2.25 -12.98
N SER A 306 -2.84 1.03 -13.42
CA SER A 306 -3.66 0.78 -14.62
C SER A 306 -4.62 -0.40 -14.51
N GLN A 307 -4.33 -1.38 -13.67
CA GLN A 307 -5.10 -2.61 -13.53
C GLN A 307 -5.31 -2.99 -12.07
N SER A 308 -6.35 -3.76 -11.82
CA SER A 308 -6.62 -4.42 -10.54
C SER A 308 -6.49 -5.93 -10.69
N ALA A 309 -5.88 -6.58 -9.71
CA ALA A 309 -5.76 -8.03 -9.67
C ALA A 309 -6.00 -8.59 -8.26
N ILE A 310 -6.26 -9.89 -8.20
CA ILE A 310 -6.27 -10.68 -6.98
C ILE A 310 -5.06 -11.61 -7.00
N ALA A 311 -4.22 -11.52 -5.98
CA ALA A 311 -3.09 -12.42 -5.76
C ALA A 311 -3.42 -13.41 -4.66
N LYS A 312 -3.20 -14.70 -4.89
CA LYS A 312 -3.40 -15.77 -3.91
C LYS A 312 -2.08 -16.07 -3.20
N ILE A 313 -2.13 -16.02 -1.87
CA ILE A 313 -0.97 -16.28 -1.00
C ILE A 313 -1.39 -17.33 0.02
N LYS A 314 -0.65 -18.42 0.09
CA LYS A 314 -0.89 -19.44 1.08
C LYS A 314 -0.19 -19.10 2.40
N PRO A 315 -0.75 -19.49 3.56
CA PRO A 315 -0.12 -19.24 4.86
C PRO A 315 1.30 -19.81 5.00
N GLU A 316 1.57 -20.97 4.37
CA GLU A 316 2.90 -21.58 4.34
C GLU A 316 3.96 -20.77 3.61
N ASP A 317 3.55 -19.84 2.75
CA ASP A 317 4.46 -18.92 2.04
C ASP A 317 4.90 -17.74 2.91
N LEU A 318 4.29 -17.57 4.08
CA LEU A 318 4.59 -16.48 5.01
C LEU A 318 5.75 -16.87 5.95
N HIS A 319 6.98 -16.74 5.47
CA HIS A 319 8.17 -16.97 6.28
C HIS A 319 8.59 -15.68 6.99
N PHE A 320 8.43 -15.64 8.31
CA PHE A 320 8.79 -14.47 9.10
C PHE A 320 10.21 -14.57 9.65
N MET A 321 10.93 -13.46 9.67
CA MET A 321 12.17 -13.34 10.44
C MET A 321 11.82 -13.33 11.92
N GLN A 322 12.33 -14.30 12.68
CA GLN A 322 12.28 -14.24 14.12
C GLN A 322 13.27 -13.17 14.58
N ASN A 323 12.80 -12.24 15.41
CA ASN A 323 13.70 -11.33 16.09
C ASN A 323 14.51 -12.13 17.13
N HIS A 324 15.76 -12.37 16.86
CA HIS A 324 16.73 -12.82 17.86
C HIS A 324 17.21 -11.66 18.75
N SER A 325 16.32 -10.76 19.14
CA SER A 325 16.63 -9.70 20.11
C SER A 325 15.79 -9.90 21.36
N THR A 326 16.06 -11.01 22.02
CA THR A 326 15.80 -11.18 23.45
C THR A 326 17.02 -11.90 24.04
N LEU A 327 18.03 -11.12 24.33
CA LEU A 327 18.96 -11.33 25.44
C LEU A 327 19.34 -9.95 25.97
#